data_3977a51498fb039bb23a15e2a3c50c52
#
_entry.id   3977a51498fb039bb23a15e2a3c50c52
#
_cell.length_a   1.000
_cell.length_b   1.000
_cell.length_c   1.000
_cell.angle_alpha   90.00
_cell.angle_beta   90.00
_cell.angle_gamma   90.00
#
_symmetry.space_group_name_H-M   'P 1'
#
loop_
_entity.id
_entity.type
_entity.pdbx_description
1 polymer ?
#
loop_
_entity_poly.entity_id
_entity_poly.type
_entity_poly.pdbx_seq_one_letter_code
_entity_poly.pdbx_strand_id
1 'polypeptide(L)'
;MLVVAALFSGPALAETQRSHAITMHGEPKYPAGFEHFDYVRPDAPKGGSLSLHVVGGFDNFQPWLPKGQAAAGSQGLVFDTLTVRSKDEPFTEYGLLAESMEWPEDRGWVTFTLREQARFADGHPVRAEDVVWSFKQLRDKGAPFYAYYYGDVEKVEALSERKVKFSFKAGDNRELVMIVGQLPVMPKHYWDDKPFDDANLVPPPGSGPYKVDSFKAGKRVVYQRRDDYWAKDLPVNRGHHNFGRIVYEYYLDHTVALEAFKRGDYDWRSENNSKYWATAYTGEPFRDGDIITEEVTHQNPAGMQGFIFNTRRSLFQDPVLREAMTYAFDFEWSNKNLFYGQYKRTRSYFQNSELAATGLPDEEELALLKPLREDLPPRVFTEAYQPPVSDGSGRPRDSLRKAQALLKEAGYQVKDGKLHTPDGEPVSFEFLLYQPAFERIVLPYARNLKTLGIEADVVRVDQSQYVQRVRNFNFDMMVGGWGQSPSPGNGQ
;
A
#
# COMPACT_ATOMS: atom_id res chain seq x y z
N MET A 1 24.62 18.40 -65.74
CA MET A 1 23.95 17.15 -65.24
C MET A 1 24.24 17.05 -63.73
N LEU A 2 23.34 17.57 -62.90
CA LEU A 2 23.43 17.49 -61.46
C LEU A 2 22.70 16.21 -61.01
N VAL A 3 23.44 15.31 -60.37
CA VAL A 3 22.86 14.11 -59.72
C VAL A 3 22.47 14.52 -58.32
N VAL A 4 21.16 14.59 -58.05
CA VAL A 4 20.60 14.75 -56.71
C VAL A 4 20.53 13.37 -56.08
N ALA A 5 21.41 13.10 -55.12
CA ALA A 5 21.30 11.90 -54.25
C ALA A 5 20.20 12.12 -53.22
N ALA A 6 19.07 11.45 -53.36
CA ALA A 6 18.04 11.37 -52.33
C ALA A 6 18.50 10.45 -51.19
N LEU A 7 18.81 11.02 -50.06
CA LEU A 7 19.00 10.29 -48.81
C LEU A 7 17.65 9.78 -48.31
N PHE A 8 17.39 8.50 -48.45
CA PHE A 8 16.30 7.81 -47.78
C PHE A 8 16.68 7.63 -46.30
N SER A 9 16.20 8.51 -45.45
CA SER A 9 16.16 8.24 -44.01
C SER A 9 15.09 7.17 -43.76
N GLY A 10 15.51 5.92 -43.61
CA GLY A 10 14.66 4.87 -43.09
C GLY A 10 14.23 5.23 -41.64
N PRO A 11 13.04 4.79 -41.17
CA PRO A 11 12.66 5.00 -39.79
C PRO A 11 13.72 4.36 -38.89
N ALA A 12 14.31 5.15 -38.00
CA ALA A 12 15.19 4.64 -36.97
C ALA A 12 14.37 3.64 -36.14
N LEU A 13 14.76 2.38 -36.17
CA LEU A 13 14.21 1.38 -35.26
C LEU A 13 14.48 1.89 -33.84
N ALA A 14 13.43 2.17 -33.08
CA ALA A 14 13.56 2.55 -31.68
C ALA A 14 14.42 1.50 -30.97
N GLU A 15 15.45 1.97 -30.28
CA GLU A 15 16.41 1.10 -29.60
C GLU A 15 15.66 0.31 -28.51
N THR A 16 15.66 -1.00 -28.60
CA THR A 16 14.97 -1.89 -27.68
C THR A 16 15.97 -2.32 -26.62
N GLN A 17 15.68 -2.03 -25.37
CA GLN A 17 16.44 -2.50 -24.22
C GLN A 17 16.03 -3.93 -23.88
N ARG A 18 17.01 -4.73 -23.43
CA ARG A 18 16.79 -6.07 -22.89
C ARG A 18 17.59 -6.27 -21.63
N SER A 19 16.93 -6.69 -20.56
CA SER A 19 17.60 -6.90 -19.26
C SER A 19 16.94 -8.01 -18.44
N HIS A 20 17.65 -8.45 -17.39
CA HIS A 20 17.15 -9.31 -16.31
C HIS A 20 16.39 -8.53 -15.24
N ALA A 21 16.52 -7.20 -15.25
CA ALA A 21 15.88 -6.28 -14.31
C ALA A 21 15.43 -5.03 -15.02
N ILE A 22 14.43 -4.35 -14.45
CA ILE A 22 13.94 -3.03 -14.90
C ILE A 22 13.80 -2.11 -13.69
N THR A 23 14.27 -0.87 -13.82
CA THR A 23 14.22 0.13 -12.76
C THR A 23 13.54 1.41 -13.23
N MET A 24 12.94 2.15 -12.28
CA MET A 24 12.44 3.51 -12.53
C MET A 24 13.54 4.56 -12.43
N HIS A 25 14.58 4.30 -11.63
CA HIS A 25 15.63 5.27 -11.29
C HIS A 25 17.00 4.64 -11.49
N GLY A 26 17.84 5.25 -12.35
CA GLY A 26 19.21 4.82 -12.58
C GLY A 26 19.34 3.41 -13.14
N GLU A 27 20.38 2.70 -12.72
CA GLU A 27 20.68 1.33 -13.09
C GLU A 27 20.33 0.36 -11.95
N PRO A 28 19.96 -0.90 -12.26
CA PRO A 28 19.72 -1.90 -11.22
C PRO A 28 20.97 -2.13 -10.36
N LYS A 29 20.79 -2.16 -9.04
CA LYS A 29 21.88 -2.41 -8.08
C LYS A 29 22.56 -3.76 -8.31
N TYR A 30 21.80 -4.79 -8.62
CA TYR A 30 22.31 -6.14 -8.81
C TYR A 30 22.49 -6.42 -10.32
N PRO A 31 23.74 -6.64 -10.78
CA PRO A 31 24.03 -6.89 -12.19
C PRO A 31 23.53 -8.28 -12.63
N ALA A 32 23.48 -8.50 -13.94
CA ALA A 32 23.17 -9.81 -14.50
C ALA A 32 24.13 -10.86 -13.94
N GLY A 33 23.55 -11.99 -13.47
CA GLY A 33 24.34 -13.06 -12.87
C GLY A 33 24.68 -12.86 -11.38
N PHE A 34 24.09 -11.88 -10.70
CA PHE A 34 24.23 -11.77 -9.24
C PHE A 34 23.83 -13.08 -8.53
N GLU A 35 24.37 -13.30 -7.34
CA GLU A 35 24.18 -14.58 -6.64
C GLU A 35 22.96 -14.59 -5.71
N HIS A 36 22.72 -13.48 -5.01
CA HIS A 36 21.60 -13.26 -4.08
C HIS A 36 21.47 -11.78 -3.76
N PHE A 37 20.35 -11.36 -3.21
CA PHE A 37 20.20 -10.02 -2.67
C PHE A 37 21.06 -9.83 -1.41
N ASP A 38 21.58 -8.61 -1.17
CA ASP A 38 22.45 -8.31 -0.02
C ASP A 38 21.73 -8.42 1.33
N TYR A 39 20.42 -8.23 1.34
CA TYR A 39 19.60 -8.27 2.55
C TYR A 39 19.17 -9.68 3.01
N VAL A 40 19.66 -10.72 2.34
CA VAL A 40 19.36 -12.13 2.73
C VAL A 40 20.60 -12.84 3.27
N ARG A 41 20.37 -13.92 3.99
CA ARG A 41 21.41 -14.89 4.37
C ARG A 41 21.26 -16.13 3.49
N PRO A 42 22.13 -16.32 2.50
CA PRO A 42 22.02 -17.44 1.56
C PRO A 42 22.20 -18.82 2.24
N ASP A 43 22.91 -18.85 3.35
CA ASP A 43 23.18 -20.02 4.20
C ASP A 43 22.16 -20.22 5.34
N ALA A 44 21.08 -19.45 5.36
CA ALA A 44 20.04 -19.56 6.38
C ALA A 44 19.48 -21.00 6.43
N PRO A 45 19.29 -21.58 7.64
CA PRO A 45 18.77 -22.93 7.80
C PRO A 45 17.42 -23.09 7.12
N LYS A 46 17.24 -24.24 6.44
CA LYS A 46 15.96 -24.57 5.79
C LYS A 46 15.22 -25.61 6.64
N GLY A 47 13.98 -25.31 7.02
CA GLY A 47 13.15 -26.23 7.80
C GLY A 47 12.38 -25.53 8.91
N GLY A 48 11.94 -26.28 9.92
CA GLY A 48 11.16 -25.74 11.01
C GLY A 48 9.77 -25.25 10.61
N SER A 49 9.08 -24.63 11.56
CA SER A 49 7.74 -24.08 11.41
C SER A 49 7.69 -22.65 11.93
N LEU A 50 6.95 -21.79 11.24
CA LEU A 50 6.62 -20.44 11.67
C LEU A 50 5.10 -20.33 11.83
N SER A 51 4.63 -20.02 13.03
CA SER A 51 3.22 -19.77 13.32
C SER A 51 2.98 -18.27 13.42
N LEU A 52 1.97 -17.81 12.70
CA LEU A 52 1.56 -16.40 12.61
C LEU A 52 0.09 -16.26 13.00
N HIS A 53 -0.34 -15.06 13.36
CA HIS A 53 -1.74 -14.79 13.66
C HIS A 53 -2.43 -13.99 12.56
N VAL A 54 -3.74 -14.15 12.48
CA VAL A 54 -4.65 -13.30 11.70
C VAL A 54 -5.89 -13.01 12.52
N VAL A 55 -6.42 -11.81 12.45
CA VAL A 55 -7.72 -11.47 13.05
C VAL A 55 -8.82 -11.60 12.02
N GLY A 56 -9.90 -12.27 12.37
CA GLY A 56 -11.04 -12.56 11.48
C GLY A 56 -11.11 -14.03 11.08
N GLY A 57 -11.40 -14.32 9.82
CA GLY A 57 -11.51 -15.66 9.26
C GLY A 57 -11.23 -15.68 7.76
N PHE A 58 -11.41 -16.83 7.12
CA PHE A 58 -11.33 -16.98 5.67
C PHE A 58 -12.38 -17.99 5.19
N ASP A 59 -12.81 -17.85 3.95
CA ASP A 59 -13.80 -18.70 3.29
C ASP A 59 -13.38 -19.15 1.88
N ASN A 60 -12.20 -18.70 1.40
CA ASN A 60 -11.67 -19.09 0.10
C ASN A 60 -10.14 -19.00 0.03
N PHE A 61 -9.54 -19.44 -1.11
CA PHE A 61 -8.11 -19.37 -1.42
C PHE A 61 -7.80 -18.48 -2.63
N GLN A 62 -8.70 -17.58 -3.01
CA GLN A 62 -8.57 -16.73 -4.19
C GLN A 62 -8.51 -15.24 -3.79
N PRO A 63 -7.32 -14.71 -3.46
CA PRO A 63 -7.17 -13.38 -2.86
C PRO A 63 -7.49 -12.21 -3.78
N TRP A 64 -7.71 -12.47 -5.04
CA TRP A 64 -8.03 -11.46 -6.07
C TRP A 64 -9.54 -11.22 -6.28
N LEU A 65 -10.40 -12.01 -5.68
CA LEU A 65 -11.84 -11.86 -5.86
C LEU A 65 -12.41 -10.69 -5.03
N PRO A 66 -13.47 -10.02 -5.54
CA PRO A 66 -14.11 -8.91 -4.82
C PRO A 66 -14.97 -9.35 -3.64
N LYS A 67 -15.28 -10.64 -3.53
CA LYS A 67 -16.15 -11.23 -2.51
C LYS A 67 -15.42 -12.26 -1.68
N GLY A 68 -15.85 -12.40 -0.43
CA GLY A 68 -15.27 -13.34 0.51
C GLY A 68 -13.99 -12.83 1.16
N GLN A 69 -13.38 -13.68 1.98
CA GLN A 69 -12.12 -13.42 2.67
C GLN A 69 -11.14 -14.54 2.32
N ALA A 70 -10.11 -14.23 1.58
CA ALA A 70 -9.11 -15.22 1.22
C ALA A 70 -8.21 -15.58 2.40
N ALA A 71 -7.74 -16.83 2.42
CA ALA A 71 -6.78 -17.29 3.42
C ALA A 71 -5.48 -16.48 3.34
N ALA A 72 -4.97 -16.06 4.50
CA ALA A 72 -3.70 -15.34 4.59
C ALA A 72 -2.57 -16.19 3.97
N GLY A 73 -1.68 -15.55 3.24
CA GLY A 73 -0.56 -16.22 2.54
C GLY A 73 -0.95 -16.85 1.19
N SER A 74 -2.23 -16.96 0.84
CA SER A 74 -2.67 -17.66 -0.38
C SER A 74 -2.11 -17.06 -1.68
N GLN A 75 -1.84 -15.77 -1.74
CA GLN A 75 -1.19 -15.15 -2.89
C GLN A 75 0.33 -15.30 -2.82
N GLY A 76 0.96 -14.68 -1.84
CA GLY A 76 2.42 -14.50 -1.81
C GLY A 76 3.23 -15.77 -1.52
N LEU A 77 2.60 -16.85 -1.01
CA LEU A 77 3.26 -18.13 -0.78
C LEU A 77 3.04 -19.13 -1.92
N VAL A 78 1.90 -18.99 -2.63
CA VAL A 78 1.44 -20.03 -3.57
C VAL A 78 1.67 -19.66 -5.03
N PHE A 79 1.68 -18.36 -5.36
CA PHE A 79 1.80 -17.90 -6.75
C PHE A 79 3.03 -17.04 -6.95
N ASP A 80 3.78 -17.34 -8.01
CA ASP A 80 4.84 -16.49 -8.49
C ASP A 80 4.28 -15.38 -9.42
N THR A 81 5.04 -14.30 -9.50
CA THR A 81 4.83 -13.18 -10.42
C THR A 81 5.85 -13.21 -11.56
N LEU A 82 5.67 -12.40 -12.60
CA LEU A 82 6.65 -12.31 -13.68
C LEU A 82 7.98 -11.78 -13.17
N THR A 83 7.94 -10.81 -12.26
CA THR A 83 9.12 -10.21 -11.62
C THR A 83 8.97 -10.21 -10.10
N VAL A 84 10.06 -9.94 -9.39
CA VAL A 84 10.08 -9.71 -7.94
C VAL A 84 10.76 -8.38 -7.65
N ARG A 85 10.17 -7.60 -6.75
CA ARG A 85 10.70 -6.31 -6.34
C ARG A 85 11.89 -6.46 -5.39
N SER A 86 12.98 -5.75 -5.64
CA SER A 86 14.05 -5.55 -4.66
C SER A 86 13.53 -4.73 -3.47
N LYS A 87 14.02 -5.06 -2.26
CA LYS A 87 13.61 -4.39 -1.01
C LYS A 87 14.57 -3.29 -0.59
N ASP A 88 15.73 -3.21 -1.23
CA ASP A 88 16.79 -2.25 -0.94
C ASP A 88 17.08 -1.32 -2.13
N GLU A 89 16.12 -1.22 -3.05
CA GLU A 89 16.10 -0.27 -4.15
C GLU A 89 14.74 0.45 -4.18
N PRO A 90 14.67 1.72 -4.57
CA PRO A 90 13.42 2.50 -4.55
C PRO A 90 12.31 1.85 -5.35
N PHE A 91 12.58 1.49 -6.61
CA PHE A 91 11.63 0.78 -7.46
C PHE A 91 12.36 0.06 -8.59
N THR A 92 12.79 -1.18 -8.29
CA THR A 92 13.47 -2.07 -9.24
C THR A 92 12.85 -3.46 -9.15
N GLU A 93 12.53 -4.03 -10.30
CA GLU A 93 11.94 -5.36 -10.46
C GLU A 93 12.93 -6.28 -11.17
N TYR A 94 13.14 -7.47 -10.61
CA TYR A 94 14.03 -8.52 -11.14
C TYR A 94 13.21 -9.69 -11.66
N GLY A 95 13.65 -10.31 -12.75
CA GLY A 95 12.93 -11.43 -13.35
C GLY A 95 12.83 -12.65 -12.44
N LEU A 96 11.58 -13.09 -12.18
CA LEU A 96 11.24 -14.33 -11.47
C LEU A 96 10.75 -15.38 -12.47
N LEU A 97 9.45 -15.41 -12.82
CA LEU A 97 8.98 -16.24 -13.94
C LEU A 97 9.60 -15.76 -15.26
N ALA A 98 9.83 -14.47 -15.40
CA ALA A 98 10.54 -13.90 -16.54
C ALA A 98 12.05 -14.18 -16.43
N GLU A 99 12.65 -14.71 -17.47
CA GLU A 99 14.10 -14.82 -17.66
C GLU A 99 14.68 -13.48 -18.09
N SER A 100 13.98 -12.77 -18.97
CA SER A 100 14.35 -11.45 -19.46
C SER A 100 13.12 -10.62 -19.83
N MET A 101 13.32 -9.32 -19.84
CA MET A 101 12.35 -8.30 -20.23
C MET A 101 12.92 -7.48 -21.39
N GLU A 102 12.07 -7.13 -22.36
CA GLU A 102 12.42 -6.29 -23.51
C GLU A 102 11.43 -5.13 -23.58
N TRP A 103 11.91 -3.89 -23.71
CA TRP A 103 11.06 -2.69 -23.80
C TRP A 103 11.73 -1.59 -24.62
N PRO A 104 10.97 -0.68 -25.27
CA PRO A 104 11.51 0.50 -25.96
C PRO A 104 11.81 1.63 -24.97
N GLU A 105 12.55 2.65 -25.38
CA GLU A 105 12.87 3.82 -24.56
C GLU A 105 11.62 4.54 -24.05
N ASP A 106 10.58 4.65 -24.88
CA ASP A 106 9.30 5.28 -24.53
C ASP A 106 8.41 4.43 -23.60
N ARG A 107 8.84 3.18 -23.30
CA ARG A 107 8.09 2.22 -22.47
C ARG A 107 6.65 1.97 -22.94
N GLY A 108 6.36 2.15 -24.23
CA GLY A 108 5.03 1.91 -24.81
C GLY A 108 4.61 0.43 -24.82
N TRP A 109 5.53 -0.48 -24.58
CA TRP A 109 5.27 -1.90 -24.41
C TRP A 109 6.38 -2.61 -23.62
N VAL A 110 6.09 -3.81 -23.12
CA VAL A 110 7.07 -4.73 -22.56
C VAL A 110 6.80 -6.16 -23.01
N THR A 111 7.88 -6.90 -23.31
CA THR A 111 7.82 -8.34 -23.61
C THR A 111 8.59 -9.09 -22.53
N PHE A 112 7.94 -10.07 -21.89
CA PHE A 112 8.56 -10.99 -20.97
C PHE A 112 8.86 -12.31 -21.65
N THR A 113 10.09 -12.83 -21.51
CA THR A 113 10.45 -14.19 -21.90
C THR A 113 10.43 -15.07 -20.67
N LEU A 114 9.54 -16.06 -20.60
CA LEU A 114 9.39 -16.95 -19.45
C LEU A 114 10.53 -17.98 -19.38
N ARG A 115 10.92 -18.38 -18.17
CA ARG A 115 11.90 -19.45 -17.93
C ARG A 115 11.35 -20.80 -18.35
N GLU A 116 12.16 -21.60 -19.00
CA GLU A 116 11.79 -22.92 -19.49
C GLU A 116 11.44 -23.91 -18.35
N GLN A 117 12.13 -23.78 -17.23
CA GLN A 117 11.92 -24.64 -16.05
C GLN A 117 10.70 -24.26 -15.21
N ALA A 118 10.04 -23.13 -15.46
CA ALA A 118 8.90 -22.68 -14.67
C ALA A 118 7.75 -23.69 -14.70
N ARG A 119 7.26 -24.11 -13.52
CA ARG A 119 6.23 -25.14 -13.35
C ARG A 119 5.27 -24.79 -12.23
N PHE A 120 4.01 -25.12 -12.43
CA PHE A 120 3.02 -25.17 -11.35
C PHE A 120 3.26 -26.37 -10.43
N ALA A 121 2.59 -26.39 -9.26
CA ALA A 121 2.73 -27.45 -8.27
C ALA A 121 2.22 -28.82 -8.73
N ASP A 122 1.40 -28.86 -9.75
CA ASP A 122 0.90 -30.07 -10.40
C ASP A 122 1.79 -30.56 -11.56
N GLY A 123 2.92 -29.89 -11.80
CA GLY A 123 3.91 -30.24 -12.82
C GLY A 123 3.70 -29.63 -14.20
N HIS A 124 2.55 -28.99 -14.46
CA HIS A 124 2.32 -28.30 -15.75
C HIS A 124 3.30 -27.14 -15.93
N PRO A 125 3.84 -26.94 -17.15
CA PRO A 125 4.71 -25.80 -17.42
C PRO A 125 3.92 -24.49 -17.38
N VAL A 126 4.56 -23.43 -16.87
CA VAL A 126 4.00 -22.07 -16.96
C VAL A 126 4.22 -21.52 -18.37
N ARG A 127 3.16 -21.11 -19.03
CA ARG A 127 3.17 -20.65 -20.42
C ARG A 127 2.70 -19.20 -20.54
N ALA A 128 3.01 -18.56 -21.67
CA ALA A 128 2.56 -17.22 -21.97
C ALA A 128 1.02 -17.10 -22.00
N GLU A 129 0.31 -18.17 -22.36
CA GLU A 129 -1.16 -18.23 -22.28
C GLU A 129 -1.70 -18.11 -20.84
N ASP A 130 -0.99 -18.66 -19.84
CA ASP A 130 -1.38 -18.53 -18.43
C ASP A 130 -1.29 -17.07 -17.99
N VAL A 131 -0.26 -16.35 -18.45
CA VAL A 131 -0.08 -14.91 -18.20
C VAL A 131 -1.21 -14.09 -18.82
N VAL A 132 -1.49 -14.33 -20.09
CA VAL A 132 -2.59 -13.64 -20.82
C VAL A 132 -3.94 -13.91 -20.15
N TRP A 133 -4.19 -15.15 -19.76
CA TRP A 133 -5.41 -15.55 -19.07
C TRP A 133 -5.51 -14.91 -17.70
N SER A 134 -4.45 -14.96 -16.89
CA SER A 134 -4.40 -14.36 -15.55
C SER A 134 -4.70 -12.86 -15.61
N PHE A 135 -4.05 -12.14 -16.51
CA PHE A 135 -4.29 -10.71 -16.70
C PHE A 135 -5.77 -10.42 -17.00
N LYS A 136 -6.37 -11.16 -17.95
CA LYS A 136 -7.78 -10.96 -18.31
C LYS A 136 -8.73 -11.25 -17.17
N GLN A 137 -8.50 -12.36 -16.41
CA GLN A 137 -9.35 -12.68 -15.27
C GLN A 137 -9.26 -11.62 -14.18
N LEU A 138 -8.06 -11.15 -13.84
CA LEU A 138 -7.88 -10.12 -12.84
C LEU A 138 -8.53 -8.80 -13.25
N ARG A 139 -8.32 -8.35 -14.48
CA ARG A 139 -8.90 -7.09 -14.97
C ARG A 139 -10.42 -7.15 -15.06
N ASP A 140 -10.98 -8.26 -15.57
CA ASP A 140 -12.38 -8.35 -15.94
C ASP A 140 -13.28 -8.87 -14.80
N LYS A 141 -12.74 -9.72 -13.90
CA LYS A 141 -13.48 -10.39 -12.83
C LYS A 141 -12.85 -10.23 -11.42
N GLY A 142 -11.66 -9.71 -11.34
CA GLY A 142 -10.97 -9.45 -10.08
C GLY A 142 -11.57 -8.29 -9.30
N ALA A 143 -11.01 -8.01 -8.12
CA ALA A 143 -11.39 -6.84 -7.33
C ALA A 143 -11.26 -5.56 -8.18
N PRO A 144 -12.13 -4.54 -7.99
CA PRO A 144 -12.15 -3.31 -8.80
C PRO A 144 -10.79 -2.61 -8.94
N PHE A 145 -9.91 -2.78 -7.95
CA PHE A 145 -8.54 -2.31 -7.99
C PHE A 145 -7.79 -2.78 -9.25
N TYR A 146 -7.94 -4.03 -9.69
CA TYR A 146 -7.22 -4.55 -10.85
C TYR A 146 -7.66 -3.90 -12.16
N ALA A 147 -8.95 -3.62 -12.31
CA ALA A 147 -9.45 -2.91 -13.50
C ALA A 147 -8.86 -1.50 -13.61
N TYR A 148 -8.71 -0.81 -12.47
CA TYR A 148 -8.06 0.50 -12.39
C TYR A 148 -6.55 0.39 -12.64
N TYR A 149 -5.88 -0.52 -11.92
CA TYR A 149 -4.42 -0.69 -11.93
C TYR A 149 -3.87 -1.10 -13.30
N TYR A 150 -4.64 -1.89 -14.06
CA TYR A 150 -4.32 -2.30 -15.43
C TYR A 150 -5.04 -1.48 -16.50
N GLY A 151 -5.67 -0.37 -16.14
CA GLY A 151 -6.53 0.42 -17.04
C GLY A 151 -5.84 0.94 -18.30
N ASP A 152 -4.53 1.19 -18.22
CA ASP A 152 -3.73 1.69 -19.34
C ASP A 152 -3.06 0.58 -20.16
N VAL A 153 -3.30 -0.69 -19.83
CA VAL A 153 -2.90 -1.81 -20.70
C VAL A 153 -3.90 -1.93 -21.84
N GLU A 154 -3.44 -1.64 -23.05
CA GLU A 154 -4.26 -1.72 -24.26
C GLU A 154 -4.44 -3.17 -24.73
N LYS A 155 -3.32 -3.92 -24.76
CA LYS A 155 -3.31 -5.28 -25.29
C LYS A 155 -2.33 -6.17 -24.51
N VAL A 156 -2.71 -7.43 -24.34
CA VAL A 156 -1.83 -8.51 -23.88
C VAL A 156 -1.93 -9.68 -24.83
N GLU A 157 -0.79 -10.22 -25.29
CA GLU A 157 -0.75 -11.32 -26.27
C GLU A 157 0.43 -12.27 -26.05
N ALA A 158 0.19 -13.56 -26.26
CA ALA A 158 1.23 -14.56 -26.29
C ALA A 158 1.86 -14.56 -27.70
N LEU A 159 3.13 -14.20 -27.81
CA LEU A 159 3.89 -14.22 -29.07
C LEU A 159 4.44 -15.61 -29.38
N SER A 160 4.66 -16.43 -28.34
CA SER A 160 5.06 -17.83 -28.42
C SER A 160 4.69 -18.51 -27.09
N GLU A 161 5.02 -19.80 -26.94
CA GLU A 161 4.78 -20.53 -25.68
C GLU A 161 5.39 -19.85 -24.43
N ARG A 162 6.52 -19.13 -24.61
CA ARG A 162 7.28 -18.50 -23.54
C ARG A 162 7.44 -16.99 -23.66
N LYS A 163 6.84 -16.35 -24.67
CA LYS A 163 6.92 -14.89 -24.83
C LYS A 163 5.53 -14.26 -24.73
N VAL A 164 5.37 -13.31 -23.81
CA VAL A 164 4.14 -12.53 -23.65
C VAL A 164 4.47 -11.05 -23.78
N LYS A 165 3.66 -10.34 -24.55
CA LYS A 165 3.79 -8.89 -24.77
C LYS A 165 2.59 -8.16 -24.18
N PHE A 166 2.89 -7.08 -23.45
CA PHE A 166 1.93 -6.07 -23.02
C PHE A 166 2.17 -4.80 -23.81
N SER A 167 1.15 -4.26 -24.44
CA SER A 167 1.17 -2.96 -25.11
C SER A 167 0.32 -1.98 -24.32
N PHE A 168 0.76 -0.74 -24.19
CA PHE A 168 0.14 0.27 -23.37
C PHE A 168 -0.50 1.36 -24.22
N LYS A 169 -1.55 2.00 -23.67
CA LYS A 169 -2.12 3.20 -24.24
C LYS A 169 -1.08 4.32 -24.24
N ALA A 170 -1.19 5.23 -25.19
CA ALA A 170 -0.36 6.43 -25.17
C ALA A 170 -0.62 7.23 -23.88
N GLY A 171 0.45 7.61 -23.16
CA GLY A 171 0.38 8.32 -21.90
C GLY A 171 1.73 8.34 -21.18
N ASP A 172 1.79 9.05 -20.04
CA ASP A 172 3.03 9.26 -19.30
C ASP A 172 3.29 8.21 -18.19
N ASN A 173 2.48 7.14 -18.12
CA ASN A 173 2.62 6.11 -17.11
C ASN A 173 3.80 5.17 -17.38
N ARG A 174 4.99 5.60 -17.02
CA ARG A 174 6.24 4.83 -17.19
C ARG A 174 6.37 3.62 -16.28
N GLU A 175 5.51 3.51 -15.25
CA GLU A 175 5.53 2.40 -14.28
C GLU A 175 4.84 1.14 -14.83
N LEU A 176 4.05 1.24 -15.88
CA LEU A 176 3.26 0.12 -16.39
C LEU A 176 4.09 -1.12 -16.70
N VAL A 177 5.32 -0.95 -17.21
CA VAL A 177 6.25 -2.07 -17.46
C VAL A 177 6.57 -2.87 -16.20
N MET A 178 6.56 -2.22 -15.03
CA MET A 178 6.82 -2.83 -13.73
C MET A 178 5.53 -3.34 -13.09
N ILE A 179 4.44 -2.57 -13.23
CA ILE A 179 3.10 -2.94 -12.75
C ILE A 179 2.66 -4.28 -13.31
N VAL A 180 2.82 -4.50 -14.62
CA VAL A 180 2.47 -5.79 -15.24
C VAL A 180 3.44 -6.91 -14.86
N GLY A 181 4.67 -6.57 -14.44
CA GLY A 181 5.64 -7.52 -13.88
C GLY A 181 5.18 -8.15 -12.56
N GLN A 182 4.39 -7.43 -11.76
CA GLN A 182 3.85 -7.90 -10.48
C GLN A 182 2.60 -8.79 -10.64
N LEU A 183 2.19 -9.10 -11.86
CA LEU A 183 1.04 -9.95 -12.15
C LEU A 183 1.24 -11.35 -11.56
N PRO A 184 0.39 -11.84 -10.64
CA PRO A 184 0.40 -13.24 -10.22
C PRO A 184 -0.06 -14.13 -11.37
N VAL A 185 0.75 -15.15 -11.70
CA VAL A 185 0.45 -16.05 -12.81
C VAL A 185 -0.26 -17.28 -12.30
N MET A 186 -1.46 -17.51 -12.80
CA MET A 186 -2.36 -18.57 -12.39
C MET A 186 -2.46 -19.66 -13.47
N PRO A 187 -2.63 -20.94 -13.09
CA PRO A 187 -2.73 -22.05 -14.01
C PRO A 187 -4.07 -22.04 -14.76
N LYS A 188 -4.09 -21.60 -16.02
CA LYS A 188 -5.30 -21.54 -16.84
C LYS A 188 -6.03 -22.89 -16.85
N HIS A 189 -5.30 -24.01 -17.00
CA HIS A 189 -5.86 -25.36 -17.06
C HIS A 189 -6.67 -25.77 -15.81
N TYR A 190 -6.34 -25.20 -14.64
CA TYR A 190 -7.10 -25.47 -13.42
C TYR A 190 -8.52 -24.91 -13.47
N TRP A 191 -8.73 -23.83 -14.25
CA TRP A 191 -10.02 -23.16 -14.40
C TRP A 191 -10.74 -23.47 -15.72
N ASP A 192 -10.25 -24.43 -16.53
CA ASP A 192 -10.91 -24.76 -17.80
C ASP A 192 -12.36 -25.25 -17.60
N ASP A 193 -12.63 -25.97 -16.50
CA ASP A 193 -13.95 -26.52 -16.15
C ASP A 193 -14.64 -25.78 -14.97
N LYS A 194 -14.10 -24.62 -14.54
CA LYS A 194 -14.57 -23.91 -13.33
C LYS A 194 -14.67 -22.42 -13.60
N PRO A 195 -15.70 -21.75 -13.09
CA PRO A 195 -15.74 -20.29 -13.14
C PRO A 195 -14.64 -19.70 -12.22
N PHE A 196 -13.92 -18.70 -12.75
CA PHE A 196 -12.86 -18.02 -12.00
C PHE A 196 -13.38 -17.30 -10.74
N ASP A 197 -14.59 -16.80 -10.79
CA ASP A 197 -15.25 -16.00 -9.76
C ASP A 197 -16.02 -16.83 -8.72
N ASP A 198 -15.87 -18.16 -8.77
CA ASP A 198 -16.42 -19.06 -7.74
C ASP A 198 -15.45 -19.14 -6.54
N ALA A 199 -15.74 -18.33 -5.51
CA ALA A 199 -14.98 -18.33 -4.27
C ALA A 199 -15.24 -19.64 -3.49
N ASN A 200 -14.21 -20.47 -3.35
CA ASN A 200 -14.34 -21.76 -2.67
C ASN A 200 -13.06 -22.13 -1.88
N LEU A 201 -13.17 -23.21 -1.10
CA LEU A 201 -12.09 -23.73 -0.24
C LEU A 201 -11.24 -24.81 -0.94
N VAL A 202 -11.17 -24.84 -2.27
CA VAL A 202 -10.26 -25.71 -3.02
C VAL A 202 -9.02 -24.92 -3.41
N PRO A 203 -7.83 -25.21 -2.81
CA PRO A 203 -6.61 -24.48 -3.13
C PRO A 203 -6.17 -24.74 -4.57
N PRO A 204 -5.96 -23.70 -5.40
CA PRO A 204 -5.41 -23.89 -6.74
C PRO A 204 -3.91 -24.22 -6.70
N PRO A 205 -3.38 -24.99 -7.68
CA PRO A 205 -1.96 -25.31 -7.76
C PRO A 205 -1.19 -24.13 -8.33
N GLY A 206 -0.57 -23.31 -7.45
CA GLY A 206 0.29 -22.21 -7.90
C GLY A 206 1.69 -22.66 -8.29
N SER A 207 2.49 -21.72 -8.80
CA SER A 207 3.90 -21.96 -9.16
C SER A 207 4.88 -21.67 -8.02
N GLY A 208 4.40 -21.06 -6.93
CA GLY A 208 5.19 -20.53 -5.83
C GLY A 208 5.84 -21.55 -4.91
N PRO A 209 6.62 -21.07 -3.93
CA PRO A 209 7.47 -21.91 -3.06
C PRO A 209 6.70 -22.75 -2.04
N TYR A 210 5.45 -22.46 -1.79
CA TYR A 210 4.60 -23.21 -0.85
C TYR A 210 3.30 -23.67 -1.51
N LYS A 211 2.71 -24.69 -0.94
CA LYS A 211 1.37 -25.18 -1.24
C LYS A 211 0.56 -25.31 0.04
N VAL A 212 -0.76 -25.21 -0.06
CA VAL A 212 -1.66 -25.50 1.06
C VAL A 212 -1.54 -26.99 1.37
N ASP A 213 -1.16 -27.32 2.61
CA ASP A 213 -1.07 -28.68 3.13
C ASP A 213 -2.38 -29.10 3.79
N SER A 214 -2.88 -28.27 4.70
CA SER A 214 -4.11 -28.52 5.42
C SER A 214 -4.74 -27.23 5.89
N PHE A 215 -6.04 -27.26 6.17
CA PHE A 215 -6.74 -26.11 6.72
C PHE A 215 -7.97 -26.52 7.55
N LYS A 216 -8.39 -25.61 8.41
CA LYS A 216 -9.68 -25.61 9.08
C LYS A 216 -10.35 -24.28 8.75
N ALA A 217 -11.43 -24.32 7.98
CA ALA A 217 -12.11 -23.14 7.44
C ALA A 217 -12.31 -22.06 8.50
N GLY A 218 -11.89 -20.84 8.19
CA GLY A 218 -11.99 -19.67 9.05
C GLY A 218 -11.12 -19.69 10.33
N LYS A 219 -10.32 -20.75 10.57
CA LYS A 219 -9.59 -20.92 11.84
C LYS A 219 -8.10 -21.12 11.69
N ARG A 220 -7.67 -21.86 10.69
CA ARG A 220 -6.27 -22.24 10.51
C ARG A 220 -5.98 -22.61 9.08
N VAL A 221 -4.82 -22.21 8.56
CA VAL A 221 -4.25 -22.72 7.31
C VAL A 221 -2.78 -23.03 7.50
N VAL A 222 -2.34 -24.14 6.92
CA VAL A 222 -0.96 -24.62 6.95
C VAL A 222 -0.43 -24.69 5.54
N TYR A 223 0.71 -24.04 5.32
CA TYR A 223 1.45 -24.09 4.07
C TYR A 223 2.71 -24.94 4.27
N GLN A 224 2.94 -25.86 3.36
CA GLN A 224 4.14 -26.69 3.30
C GLN A 224 5.04 -26.17 2.18
N ARG A 225 6.33 -25.96 2.49
CA ARG A 225 7.33 -25.62 1.47
C ARG A 225 7.47 -26.78 0.49
N ARG A 226 7.61 -26.41 -0.78
CA ARG A 226 7.82 -27.38 -1.86
C ARG A 226 9.31 -27.64 -2.05
N ASP A 227 9.73 -28.91 -1.98
CA ASP A 227 11.11 -29.31 -2.25
C ASP A 227 11.42 -29.28 -3.75
N ASP A 228 10.37 -29.44 -4.58
CA ASP A 228 10.40 -29.38 -6.05
C ASP A 228 10.18 -27.97 -6.62
N TYR A 229 10.26 -26.94 -5.77
CA TYR A 229 10.07 -25.56 -6.24
C TYR A 229 11.09 -25.20 -7.33
N TRP A 230 10.59 -24.88 -8.51
CA TRP A 230 11.39 -24.69 -9.72
C TRP A 230 12.39 -23.53 -9.63
N ALA A 231 12.07 -22.50 -8.82
CA ALA A 231 12.85 -21.27 -8.73
C ALA A 231 13.72 -21.22 -7.44
N LYS A 232 13.86 -22.28 -6.68
CA LYS A 232 14.55 -22.30 -5.37
C LYS A 232 16.01 -21.81 -5.43
N ASP A 233 16.69 -22.07 -6.54
CA ASP A 233 18.11 -21.74 -6.74
C ASP A 233 18.34 -20.45 -7.53
N LEU A 234 17.26 -19.74 -7.94
CA LEU A 234 17.39 -18.45 -8.60
C LEU A 234 17.95 -17.39 -7.64
N PRO A 235 18.81 -16.47 -8.12
CA PRO A 235 19.37 -15.40 -7.29
C PRO A 235 18.36 -14.64 -6.46
N VAL A 236 17.20 -14.35 -7.03
CA VAL A 236 16.08 -13.64 -6.38
C VAL A 236 15.43 -14.42 -5.24
N ASN A 237 15.68 -15.74 -5.13
CA ASN A 237 15.09 -16.62 -4.12
C ASN A 237 16.12 -17.23 -3.14
N ARG A 238 17.41 -17.14 -3.43
CA ARG A 238 18.44 -17.59 -2.49
C ARG A 238 18.32 -16.86 -1.17
N GLY A 239 18.37 -17.58 -0.05
CA GLY A 239 18.19 -17.04 1.29
C GLY A 239 16.74 -16.76 1.68
N HIS A 240 15.78 -16.92 0.77
CA HIS A 240 14.34 -16.82 1.03
C HIS A 240 13.69 -18.19 1.29
N HIS A 241 12.42 -18.18 1.72
CA HIS A 241 11.58 -19.37 1.90
C HIS A 241 12.22 -20.41 2.84
N ASN A 242 12.70 -19.95 4.00
CA ASN A 242 13.52 -20.77 4.90
C ASN A 242 12.69 -21.76 5.72
N PHE A 243 11.48 -21.40 6.15
CA PHE A 243 10.63 -22.28 6.93
C PHE A 243 10.04 -23.42 6.11
N GLY A 244 10.08 -24.64 6.66
CA GLY A 244 9.45 -25.81 6.06
C GLY A 244 7.92 -25.73 6.10
N ARG A 245 7.38 -25.11 7.15
CA ARG A 245 5.94 -24.89 7.33
C ARG A 245 5.66 -23.46 7.74
N ILE A 246 4.57 -22.89 7.22
CA ILE A 246 4.02 -21.60 7.66
C ILE A 246 2.57 -21.85 8.05
N VAL A 247 2.22 -21.46 9.28
CA VAL A 247 0.89 -21.66 9.86
C VAL A 247 0.28 -20.31 10.14
N TYR A 248 -0.96 -20.10 9.72
CA TYR A 248 -1.76 -18.95 10.13
C TYR A 248 -2.90 -19.42 11.04
N GLU A 249 -2.88 -18.95 12.29
CA GLU A 249 -3.92 -19.15 13.28
C GLU A 249 -4.86 -17.94 13.31
N TYR A 250 -6.16 -18.17 13.23
CA TYR A 250 -7.17 -17.10 13.16
C TYR A 250 -7.83 -16.88 14.51
N TYR A 251 -7.88 -15.63 14.92
CA TYR A 251 -8.45 -15.19 16.19
C TYR A 251 -9.62 -14.22 15.95
N LEU A 252 -10.55 -14.20 16.91
CA LEU A 252 -11.75 -13.36 16.81
C LEU A 252 -11.42 -11.87 16.78
N ASP A 253 -10.47 -11.45 17.63
CA ASP A 253 -10.05 -10.06 17.77
C ASP A 253 -8.59 -9.93 18.24
N HIS A 254 -8.10 -8.68 18.22
CA HIS A 254 -6.73 -8.38 18.59
C HIS A 254 -6.38 -8.68 20.05
N THR A 255 -7.35 -8.61 20.97
CA THR A 255 -7.12 -8.90 22.41
C THR A 255 -6.91 -10.39 22.61
N VAL A 256 -7.78 -11.22 22.01
CA VAL A 256 -7.65 -12.68 22.04
C VAL A 256 -6.34 -13.12 21.38
N ALA A 257 -5.97 -12.52 20.23
CA ALA A 257 -4.71 -12.81 19.57
C ALA A 257 -3.49 -12.43 20.45
N LEU A 258 -3.53 -11.29 21.15
CA LEU A 258 -2.44 -10.89 22.04
C LEU A 258 -2.27 -11.85 23.22
N GLU A 259 -3.37 -12.27 23.85
CA GLU A 259 -3.30 -13.24 24.94
C GLU A 259 -2.84 -14.64 24.45
N ALA A 260 -3.17 -15.01 23.23
CA ALA A 260 -2.64 -16.23 22.58
C ALA A 260 -1.11 -16.12 22.36
N PHE A 261 -0.63 -14.94 21.95
CA PHE A 261 0.82 -14.69 21.80
C PHE A 261 1.58 -14.86 23.11
N LYS A 262 1.06 -14.30 24.20
CA LYS A 262 1.66 -14.44 25.53
C LYS A 262 1.73 -15.88 26.03
N ARG A 263 0.85 -16.75 25.53
CA ARG A 263 0.88 -18.20 25.83
C ARG A 263 1.81 -18.99 24.91
N GLY A 264 2.40 -18.35 23.88
CA GLY A 264 3.23 -19.02 22.90
C GLY A 264 2.45 -19.79 21.83
N ASP A 265 1.16 -19.44 21.57
CA ASP A 265 0.35 -20.12 20.57
C ASP A 265 0.79 -19.80 19.13
N TYR A 266 1.58 -18.75 18.95
CA TYR A 266 2.25 -18.40 17.68
C TYR A 266 3.54 -17.61 17.92
N ASP A 267 4.44 -17.57 16.92
CA ASP A 267 5.85 -17.25 17.09
C ASP A 267 6.21 -15.79 16.89
N TRP A 268 5.44 -15.06 16.09
CA TRP A 268 5.80 -13.69 15.72
C TRP A 268 4.59 -12.78 15.60
N ARG A 269 4.74 -11.55 16.10
CA ARG A 269 3.71 -10.52 16.06
C ARG A 269 4.32 -9.16 15.73
N SER A 270 3.76 -8.48 14.73
CA SER A 270 3.96 -7.06 14.53
C SER A 270 2.90 -6.28 15.30
N GLU A 271 3.31 -5.34 16.14
CA GLU A 271 2.39 -4.52 16.91
C GLU A 271 2.38 -3.09 16.37
N ASN A 272 1.21 -2.63 15.92
CA ASN A 272 0.97 -1.28 15.43
C ASN A 272 0.05 -0.45 16.33
N ASN A 273 -0.35 -1.00 17.48
CA ASN A 273 -1.19 -0.31 18.45
C ASN A 273 -0.34 0.21 19.61
N SER A 274 -0.14 1.53 19.67
CA SER A 274 0.67 2.19 20.67
C SER A 274 0.25 1.89 22.13
N LYS A 275 -1.06 1.72 22.38
CA LYS A 275 -1.55 1.33 23.71
C LYS A 275 -1.08 -0.08 24.09
N TYR A 276 -1.24 -1.05 23.18
CA TYR A 276 -0.79 -2.42 23.45
C TYR A 276 0.73 -2.45 23.64
N TRP A 277 1.48 -1.80 22.75
CA TRP A 277 2.94 -1.71 22.87
C TRP A 277 3.37 -1.16 24.24
N ALA A 278 2.76 -0.06 24.68
CA ALA A 278 3.12 0.59 25.94
C ALA A 278 2.67 -0.17 27.20
N THR A 279 1.60 -0.96 27.14
CA THR A 279 0.95 -1.45 28.37
C THR A 279 0.74 -2.96 28.45
N ALA A 280 0.79 -3.67 27.32
CA ALA A 280 0.36 -5.05 27.29
C ALA A 280 1.50 -6.07 27.17
N TYR A 281 2.69 -5.65 26.74
CA TYR A 281 3.86 -6.52 26.59
C TYR A 281 4.63 -6.61 27.91
N THR A 282 3.96 -7.16 28.90
CA THR A 282 4.46 -7.34 30.28
C THR A 282 4.08 -8.71 30.81
N GLY A 283 4.72 -9.14 31.89
CA GLY A 283 4.44 -10.43 32.55
C GLY A 283 5.65 -11.36 32.53
N GLU A 284 5.42 -12.59 32.97
CA GLU A 284 6.44 -13.63 33.12
C GLU A 284 7.17 -13.95 31.80
N PRO A 285 6.49 -14.20 30.64
CA PRO A 285 7.19 -14.54 29.40
C PRO A 285 8.18 -13.50 28.91
N PHE A 286 7.91 -12.21 29.20
CA PHE A 286 8.81 -11.10 28.85
C PHE A 286 9.99 -10.95 29.81
N ARG A 287 9.76 -11.21 31.11
CA ARG A 287 10.82 -11.15 32.12
C ARG A 287 11.81 -12.30 31.98
N ASP A 288 11.32 -13.47 31.61
CA ASP A 288 12.10 -14.72 31.50
C ASP A 288 12.80 -14.81 30.13
N GLY A 289 12.44 -13.90 29.19
CA GLY A 289 13.06 -13.84 27.86
C GLY A 289 12.47 -14.85 26.84
N ASP A 290 11.34 -15.47 27.15
CA ASP A 290 10.62 -16.35 26.22
C ASP A 290 10.02 -15.53 25.08
N ILE A 291 9.64 -14.27 25.35
CA ILE A 291 9.18 -13.31 24.34
C ILE A 291 10.09 -12.07 24.38
N ILE A 292 10.67 -11.76 23.23
CA ILE A 292 11.52 -10.59 23.04
C ILE A 292 10.71 -9.50 22.32
N THR A 293 10.79 -8.26 22.82
CA THR A 293 10.23 -7.09 22.14
C THR A 293 11.35 -6.27 21.54
N GLU A 294 11.19 -5.86 20.29
CA GLU A 294 12.19 -5.10 19.55
C GLU A 294 11.54 -3.98 18.73
N GLU A 295 12.16 -2.79 18.74
CA GLU A 295 11.82 -1.71 17.83
C GLU A 295 12.79 -1.74 16.65
N VAL A 296 12.28 -2.07 15.46
CA VAL A 296 13.07 -2.13 14.23
C VAL A 296 12.99 -0.78 13.54
N THR A 297 14.06 -0.01 13.61
CA THR A 297 14.18 1.27 12.89
C THR A 297 14.37 1.04 11.39
N HIS A 298 13.63 1.76 10.57
CA HIS A 298 13.72 1.72 9.12
C HIS A 298 13.58 3.11 8.50
N GLN A 299 13.94 3.24 7.23
CA GLN A 299 13.84 4.47 6.44
C GLN A 299 12.76 4.42 5.36
N ASN A 300 11.86 3.44 5.42
CA ASN A 300 10.73 3.42 4.51
C ASN A 300 9.82 4.63 4.77
N PRO A 301 9.24 5.23 3.72
CA PRO A 301 8.26 6.28 3.91
C PRO A 301 7.16 5.85 4.88
N ALA A 302 6.90 6.67 5.89
CA ALA A 302 5.77 6.46 6.78
C ALA A 302 4.50 6.94 6.07
N GLY A 303 3.49 6.10 6.00
CA GLY A 303 2.19 6.50 5.48
C GLY A 303 1.58 7.63 6.32
N MET A 304 0.79 8.47 5.68
CA MET A 304 0.01 9.50 6.36
C MET A 304 -1.33 8.93 6.82
N GLN A 305 -1.63 9.06 8.11
CA GLN A 305 -2.98 8.83 8.64
C GLN A 305 -3.54 10.16 9.15
N GLY A 306 -4.79 10.45 8.82
CA GLY A 306 -5.41 11.71 9.20
C GLY A 306 -6.93 11.68 9.17
N PHE A 307 -7.50 12.82 9.50
CA PHE A 307 -8.92 13.10 9.34
C PHE A 307 -9.15 13.69 7.96
N ILE A 308 -9.92 12.99 7.14
CA ILE A 308 -10.13 13.28 5.74
C ILE A 308 -11.38 14.12 5.58
N PHE A 309 -11.22 15.35 5.06
CA PHE A 309 -12.32 16.18 4.63
C PHE A 309 -12.87 15.72 3.28
N ASN A 310 -14.17 15.52 3.18
CA ASN A 310 -14.80 15.32 1.89
C ASN A 310 -14.97 16.67 1.16
N THR A 311 -13.99 17.05 0.36
CA THR A 311 -14.00 18.31 -0.39
C THR A 311 -15.05 18.37 -1.53
N ARG A 312 -15.79 17.27 -1.77
CA ARG A 312 -17.01 17.29 -2.61
C ARG A 312 -18.18 17.98 -1.91
N ARG A 313 -18.14 18.09 -0.58
CA ARG A 313 -19.09 18.89 0.21
C ARG A 313 -18.70 20.35 0.14
N SER A 314 -19.65 21.23 -0.14
CA SER A 314 -19.42 22.68 -0.24
C SER A 314 -18.75 23.27 1.00
N LEU A 315 -19.16 22.80 2.18
CA LEU A 315 -18.58 23.20 3.46
C LEU A 315 -17.06 23.06 3.50
N PHE A 316 -16.50 21.97 2.94
CA PHE A 316 -15.07 21.69 2.98
C PHE A 316 -14.30 22.11 1.73
N GLN A 317 -14.91 22.86 0.82
CA GLN A 317 -14.19 23.47 -0.29
C GLN A 317 -13.33 24.65 0.16
N ASP A 318 -13.76 25.35 1.22
CA ASP A 318 -12.98 26.46 1.77
C ASP A 318 -11.71 25.97 2.48
N PRO A 319 -10.51 26.31 2.00
CA PRO A 319 -9.24 25.94 2.62
C PRO A 319 -9.04 26.61 3.99
N VAL A 320 -9.59 27.79 4.22
CA VAL A 320 -9.45 28.51 5.49
C VAL A 320 -10.17 27.78 6.61
N LEU A 321 -11.38 27.26 6.35
CA LEU A 321 -12.09 26.43 7.32
C LEU A 321 -11.28 25.17 7.65
N ARG A 322 -10.76 24.46 6.64
CA ARG A 322 -9.94 23.27 6.86
C ARG A 322 -8.67 23.58 7.67
N GLU A 323 -8.01 24.70 7.37
CA GLU A 323 -6.83 25.15 8.12
C GLU A 323 -7.19 25.48 9.57
N ALA A 324 -8.24 26.25 9.80
CA ALA A 324 -8.72 26.57 11.16
C ALA A 324 -9.05 25.33 11.99
N MET A 325 -9.67 24.33 11.37
CA MET A 325 -9.98 23.06 12.04
C MET A 325 -8.71 22.28 12.44
N THR A 326 -7.59 22.39 11.70
CA THR A 326 -6.34 21.72 12.10
C THR A 326 -5.75 22.27 13.40
N TYR A 327 -5.99 23.55 13.72
CA TYR A 327 -5.57 24.15 14.99
C TYR A 327 -6.39 23.66 16.19
N ALA A 328 -7.58 23.11 15.98
CA ALA A 328 -8.40 22.55 17.04
C ALA A 328 -7.96 21.14 17.48
N PHE A 329 -7.13 20.45 16.67
CA PHE A 329 -6.60 19.14 17.01
C PHE A 329 -5.34 19.28 17.87
N ASP A 330 -5.45 18.93 19.16
CA ASP A 330 -4.34 18.90 20.10
C ASP A 330 -3.56 17.59 19.96
N PHE A 331 -2.59 17.58 19.04
CA PHE A 331 -1.76 16.40 18.78
C PHE A 331 -0.88 16.07 19.98
N GLU A 332 -0.28 17.08 20.62
CA GLU A 332 0.65 16.90 21.74
C GLU A 332 -0.07 16.25 22.93
N TRP A 333 -1.29 16.69 23.23
CA TRP A 333 -2.12 16.04 24.25
C TRP A 333 -2.47 14.60 23.86
N SER A 334 -2.90 14.40 22.61
CA SER A 334 -3.26 13.08 22.09
C SER A 334 -2.07 12.13 22.11
N ASN A 335 -0.89 12.61 21.69
CA ASN A 335 0.33 11.83 21.72
C ASN A 335 0.73 11.42 23.14
N LYS A 336 0.72 12.36 24.07
CA LYS A 336 1.06 12.10 25.47
C LYS A 336 0.08 11.14 26.14
N ASN A 337 -1.23 11.35 25.96
CA ASN A 337 -2.25 10.68 26.78
C ASN A 337 -2.90 9.46 26.11
N LEU A 338 -2.92 9.42 24.76
CA LEU A 338 -3.56 8.35 24.00
C LEU A 338 -2.56 7.47 23.26
N PHE A 339 -1.41 8.02 22.84
CA PHE A 339 -0.41 7.32 22.05
C PHE A 339 0.90 7.07 22.79
N TYR A 340 0.94 7.41 24.09
CA TYR A 340 2.09 7.13 24.99
C TYR A 340 3.41 7.74 24.52
N GLY A 341 3.35 8.88 23.79
CA GLY A 341 4.53 9.58 23.28
C GLY A 341 5.20 8.93 22.07
N GLN A 342 4.59 7.90 21.46
CA GLN A 342 5.22 7.07 20.43
C GLN A 342 5.10 7.64 19.01
N TYR A 343 4.27 8.65 18.81
CA TYR A 343 4.04 9.18 17.46
C TYR A 343 4.73 10.52 17.24
N LYS A 344 5.04 10.79 15.99
CA LYS A 344 5.43 12.11 15.49
C LYS A 344 4.32 12.63 14.59
N ARG A 345 4.00 13.93 14.69
CA ARG A 345 3.02 14.51 13.79
C ARG A 345 3.55 14.49 12.36
N THR A 346 2.75 13.96 11.44
CA THR A 346 3.07 13.91 10.02
C THR A 346 3.09 15.32 9.45
N ARG A 347 4.12 15.65 8.69
CA ARG A 347 4.30 16.94 8.01
C ARG A 347 4.67 16.81 6.53
N SER A 348 4.81 15.58 6.04
CA SER A 348 5.03 15.27 4.64
C SER A 348 4.34 13.96 4.31
N TYR A 349 3.84 13.80 3.09
CA TYR A 349 3.34 12.53 2.58
C TYR A 349 4.43 11.47 2.52
N PHE A 350 5.69 11.88 2.43
CA PHE A 350 6.87 11.00 2.39
C PHE A 350 7.67 11.02 3.70
N GLN A 351 6.99 11.30 4.83
CA GLN A 351 7.61 11.31 6.15
C GLN A 351 8.51 10.08 6.36
N ASN A 352 9.64 10.25 7.04
CA ASN A 352 10.63 9.20 7.33
C ASN A 352 11.47 8.74 6.12
N SER A 353 11.46 9.46 5.01
CA SER A 353 12.31 9.18 3.85
C SER A 353 13.00 10.43 3.34
N GLU A 354 13.96 10.26 2.45
CA GLU A 354 14.66 11.35 1.76
C GLU A 354 13.75 12.21 0.88
N LEU A 355 12.58 11.68 0.50
CA LEU A 355 11.59 12.38 -0.30
C LEU A 355 10.75 13.37 0.53
N ALA A 356 10.90 13.39 1.85
CA ALA A 356 10.15 14.30 2.71
C ALA A 356 10.68 15.73 2.56
N ALA A 357 9.84 16.66 2.08
CA ALA A 357 10.17 18.08 2.06
C ALA A 357 10.45 18.60 3.47
N THR A 358 11.59 19.25 3.68
CA THR A 358 12.07 19.68 5.00
C THR A 358 12.36 21.16 5.13
N GLY A 359 12.24 21.94 4.06
CA GLY A 359 12.59 23.36 4.04
C GLY A 359 11.79 24.15 3.02
N LEU A 360 12.36 25.24 2.58
CA LEU A 360 11.90 25.95 1.39
C LEU A 360 12.43 25.22 0.15
N PRO A 361 11.72 25.35 -0.99
CA PRO A 361 12.21 24.82 -2.26
C PRO A 361 13.64 25.30 -2.57
N ASP A 362 14.50 24.40 -3.00
CA ASP A 362 15.84 24.72 -3.47
C ASP A 362 15.81 25.34 -4.89
N GLU A 363 16.99 25.57 -5.47
CA GLU A 363 17.09 26.23 -6.79
C GLU A 363 16.49 25.36 -7.91
N GLU A 364 16.62 24.04 -7.84
CA GLU A 364 16.09 23.10 -8.84
C GLU A 364 14.57 22.99 -8.71
N GLU A 365 14.07 22.83 -7.50
CA GLU A 365 12.63 22.84 -7.20
C GLU A 365 11.98 24.19 -7.58
N LEU A 366 12.63 25.32 -7.29
CA LEU A 366 12.14 26.64 -7.69
C LEU A 366 12.04 26.80 -9.21
N ALA A 367 12.98 26.20 -9.97
CA ALA A 367 12.92 26.21 -11.44
C ALA A 367 11.67 25.49 -11.95
N LEU A 368 11.29 24.35 -11.32
CA LEU A 368 10.09 23.60 -11.64
C LEU A 368 8.79 24.32 -11.19
N LEU A 369 8.81 24.95 -10.03
CA LEU A 369 7.64 25.61 -9.46
C LEU A 369 7.35 26.98 -10.07
N LYS A 370 8.35 27.65 -10.65
CA LYS A 370 8.23 29.00 -11.20
C LYS A 370 7.11 29.16 -12.25
N PRO A 371 6.93 28.24 -13.21
CA PRO A 371 5.81 28.32 -14.16
C PRO A 371 4.43 28.25 -13.51
N LEU A 372 4.33 27.62 -12.33
CA LEU A 372 3.09 27.39 -11.59
C LEU A 372 2.85 28.40 -10.48
N ARG A 373 3.68 29.46 -10.40
CA ARG A 373 3.71 30.38 -9.27
C ARG A 373 2.38 31.10 -9.02
N GLU A 374 1.62 31.39 -10.06
CA GLU A 374 0.33 32.07 -9.96
C GLU A 374 -0.79 31.15 -9.46
N ASP A 375 -0.63 29.83 -9.67
CA ASP A 375 -1.59 28.80 -9.25
C ASP A 375 -1.30 28.27 -7.83
N LEU A 376 -0.11 28.55 -7.29
CA LEU A 376 0.33 28.06 -5.99
C LEU A 376 0.17 29.11 -4.89
N PRO A 377 -0.18 28.70 -3.65
CA PRO A 377 -0.21 29.61 -2.52
C PRO A 377 1.17 30.27 -2.31
N PRO A 378 1.24 31.61 -2.10
CA PRO A 378 2.52 32.32 -1.92
C PRO A 378 3.41 31.72 -0.83
N ARG A 379 2.83 31.14 0.22
CA ARG A 379 3.55 30.51 1.33
C ARG A 379 4.43 29.33 0.91
N VAL A 380 4.16 28.67 -0.22
CA VAL A 380 5.04 27.62 -0.77
C VAL A 380 6.46 28.13 -0.99
N PHE A 381 6.61 29.42 -1.30
CA PHE A 381 7.88 30.07 -1.62
C PHE A 381 8.52 30.81 -0.45
N THR A 382 7.81 31.00 0.66
CA THR A 382 8.22 31.88 1.75
C THR A 382 8.28 31.21 3.12
N GLU A 383 7.61 30.07 3.28
CA GLU A 383 7.48 29.41 4.58
C GLU A 383 7.68 27.88 4.43
N ALA A 384 8.58 27.32 5.22
CA ALA A 384 8.65 25.86 5.35
C ALA A 384 7.40 25.37 6.10
N TYR A 385 6.69 24.42 5.51
CA TYR A 385 5.47 23.88 6.12
C TYR A 385 5.77 23.25 7.48
N GLN A 386 5.02 23.67 8.50
CA GLN A 386 5.01 23.06 9.82
C GLN A 386 3.55 22.87 10.27
N PRO A 387 3.16 21.66 10.72
CA PRO A 387 1.85 21.47 11.31
C PRO A 387 1.73 22.29 12.60
N PRO A 388 0.51 22.71 13.00
CA PRO A 388 0.30 23.42 14.26
C PRO A 388 0.83 22.59 15.45
N VAL A 389 1.57 23.24 16.33
CA VAL A 389 2.03 22.70 17.61
C VAL A 389 1.20 23.32 18.73
N SER A 390 0.70 22.49 19.65
CA SER A 390 -0.11 22.90 20.78
C SER A 390 0.67 22.83 22.10
N ASP A 391 0.06 23.34 23.19
CA ASP A 391 0.60 23.24 24.54
C ASP A 391 0.39 21.87 25.20
N GLY A 392 -0.31 20.94 24.54
CA GLY A 392 -0.61 19.62 25.05
C GLY A 392 -1.57 19.59 26.24
N SER A 393 -2.35 20.63 26.44
CA SER A 393 -3.28 20.77 27.57
C SER A 393 -4.61 20.02 27.40
N GLY A 394 -4.92 19.58 26.17
CA GLY A 394 -6.22 19.07 25.76
C GLY A 394 -7.25 20.15 25.46
N ARG A 395 -6.90 21.40 25.70
CA ARG A 395 -7.66 22.62 25.39
C ARG A 395 -6.71 23.68 24.86
N PRO A 396 -6.22 23.59 23.63
CA PRO A 396 -5.13 24.38 23.07
C PRO A 396 -5.59 25.84 22.82
N ARG A 397 -5.63 26.67 23.85
CA ARG A 397 -6.24 28.02 23.82
C ARG A 397 -5.62 28.91 22.77
N ASP A 398 -4.30 28.89 22.62
CA ASP A 398 -3.61 29.78 21.66
C ASP A 398 -3.84 29.31 20.22
N SER A 399 -3.87 27.99 19.98
CA SER A 399 -4.24 27.43 18.69
C SER A 399 -5.70 27.75 18.32
N LEU A 400 -6.61 27.64 19.30
CA LEU A 400 -8.03 28.00 19.09
C LEU A 400 -8.22 29.50 18.82
N ARG A 401 -7.43 30.39 19.46
CA ARG A 401 -7.46 31.85 19.12
C ARG A 401 -6.96 32.08 17.69
N LYS A 402 -5.92 31.39 17.24
CA LYS A 402 -5.47 31.48 15.83
C LYS A 402 -6.56 31.01 14.88
N ALA A 403 -7.20 29.87 15.15
CA ALA A 403 -8.33 29.39 14.37
C ALA A 403 -9.47 30.42 14.29
N GLN A 404 -9.84 31.02 15.45
CA GLN A 404 -10.88 32.07 15.48
C GLN A 404 -10.50 33.30 14.66
N ALA A 405 -9.23 33.72 14.70
CA ALA A 405 -8.76 34.86 13.92
C ALA A 405 -8.86 34.58 12.41
N LEU A 406 -8.40 33.42 11.95
CA LEU A 406 -8.50 32.98 10.56
C LEU A 406 -9.96 32.94 10.07
N LEU A 407 -10.84 32.32 10.85
CA LEU A 407 -12.27 32.24 10.52
C LEU A 407 -12.92 33.62 10.43
N LYS A 408 -12.61 34.50 11.39
CA LYS A 408 -13.14 35.87 11.40
C LYS A 408 -12.67 36.69 10.20
N GLU A 409 -11.38 36.58 9.85
CA GLU A 409 -10.80 37.25 8.68
C GLU A 409 -11.46 36.80 7.37
N ALA A 410 -11.78 35.49 7.28
CA ALA A 410 -12.49 34.90 6.15
C ALA A 410 -14.01 35.15 6.15
N GLY A 411 -14.54 35.97 7.10
CA GLY A 411 -15.95 36.38 7.13
C GLY A 411 -16.88 35.43 7.89
N TYR A 412 -16.36 34.40 8.55
CA TYR A 412 -17.17 33.51 9.41
C TYR A 412 -17.62 34.26 10.67
N GLN A 413 -18.82 33.98 11.15
CA GLN A 413 -19.42 34.67 12.32
C GLN A 413 -20.00 33.64 13.30
N VAL A 414 -19.79 33.87 14.59
CA VAL A 414 -20.48 33.14 15.64
C VAL A 414 -21.79 33.81 15.99
N LYS A 415 -22.92 33.13 15.82
CA LYS A 415 -24.27 33.55 16.19
C LYS A 415 -24.89 32.46 17.07
N ASP A 416 -25.41 32.86 18.22
CA ASP A 416 -26.04 31.94 19.19
C ASP A 416 -25.18 30.73 19.55
N GLY A 417 -23.85 30.95 19.64
CA GLY A 417 -22.87 29.89 19.96
C GLY A 417 -22.50 28.97 18.79
N LYS A 418 -23.05 29.20 17.60
CA LYS A 418 -22.75 28.42 16.38
C LYS A 418 -21.97 29.27 15.39
N LEU A 419 -20.97 28.64 14.76
CA LEU A 419 -20.22 29.24 13.66
C LEU A 419 -21.07 29.19 12.38
N HIS A 420 -21.12 30.29 11.68
CA HIS A 420 -21.78 30.42 10.37
C HIS A 420 -20.76 30.79 9.29
N THR A 421 -20.94 30.22 8.10
CA THR A 421 -20.18 30.59 6.90
C THR A 421 -20.44 32.05 6.52
N PRO A 422 -19.63 32.65 5.63
CA PRO A 422 -19.92 34.00 5.08
C PRO A 422 -21.31 34.12 4.46
N ASP A 423 -21.84 33.00 3.91
CA ASP A 423 -23.20 32.94 3.32
C ASP A 423 -24.31 32.76 4.36
N GLY A 424 -23.96 32.62 5.64
CA GLY A 424 -24.89 32.56 6.77
C GLY A 424 -25.34 31.13 7.14
N GLU A 425 -24.79 30.08 6.53
CA GLU A 425 -25.12 28.72 6.85
C GLU A 425 -24.37 28.23 8.11
N PRO A 426 -24.99 27.44 9.00
CA PRO A 426 -24.32 26.92 10.18
C PRO A 426 -23.25 25.88 9.81
N VAL A 427 -22.10 25.93 10.48
CA VAL A 427 -21.01 24.98 10.29
C VAL A 427 -21.24 23.75 11.17
N SER A 428 -21.76 22.70 10.56
CA SER A 428 -21.97 21.40 11.20
C SER A 428 -21.65 20.26 10.24
N PHE A 429 -21.16 19.14 10.76
CA PHE A 429 -20.80 17.99 9.94
C PHE A 429 -20.80 16.68 10.75
N GLU A 430 -20.84 15.54 10.04
CA GLU A 430 -20.74 14.21 10.61
C GLU A 430 -19.30 13.69 10.52
N PHE A 431 -18.81 13.17 11.64
CA PHE A 431 -17.56 12.40 11.71
C PHE A 431 -17.86 10.92 11.65
N LEU A 432 -17.62 10.27 10.50
CA LEU A 432 -17.96 8.88 10.27
C LEU A 432 -16.86 7.94 10.78
N LEU A 433 -17.23 7.00 11.65
CA LEU A 433 -16.34 5.98 12.22
C LEU A 433 -16.93 4.57 12.09
N TYR A 434 -16.06 3.55 12.10
CA TYR A 434 -16.48 2.15 12.31
C TYR A 434 -15.69 1.48 13.46
N GLN A 435 -14.49 1.94 13.75
CA GLN A 435 -13.64 1.40 14.81
C GLN A 435 -13.82 2.20 16.11
N PRO A 436 -14.17 1.52 17.24
CA PRO A 436 -14.32 2.18 18.54
C PRO A 436 -13.04 2.88 19.02
N ALA A 437 -11.87 2.37 18.59
CA ALA A 437 -10.57 2.90 18.99
C ALA A 437 -10.38 4.38 18.62
N PHE A 438 -11.03 4.87 17.56
CA PHE A 438 -10.92 6.25 17.12
C PHE A 438 -11.81 7.23 17.90
N GLU A 439 -12.88 6.76 18.56
CA GLU A 439 -13.75 7.64 19.35
C GLU A 439 -12.97 8.42 20.40
N ARG A 440 -12.05 7.77 21.10
CA ARG A 440 -11.20 8.41 22.13
C ARG A 440 -10.31 9.53 21.58
N ILE A 441 -10.05 9.53 20.26
CA ILE A 441 -9.24 10.55 19.56
C ILE A 441 -10.13 11.66 19.05
N VAL A 442 -11.27 11.31 18.45
CA VAL A 442 -12.20 12.23 17.80
C VAL A 442 -12.99 13.05 18.82
N LEU A 443 -13.42 12.46 19.94
CA LEU A 443 -14.24 13.17 20.94
C LEU A 443 -13.54 14.39 21.57
N PRO A 444 -12.25 14.35 21.95
CA PRO A 444 -11.52 15.53 22.38
C PRO A 444 -11.41 16.59 21.27
N TYR A 445 -11.21 16.17 20.03
CA TYR A 445 -11.16 17.07 18.88
C TYR A 445 -12.51 17.74 18.64
N ALA A 446 -13.61 17.00 18.61
CA ALA A 446 -14.96 17.53 18.47
C ALA A 446 -15.30 18.56 19.58
N ARG A 447 -14.86 18.32 20.81
CA ARG A 447 -15.00 19.26 21.93
C ARG A 447 -14.25 20.58 21.67
N ASN A 448 -13.05 20.53 21.11
CA ASN A 448 -12.29 21.72 20.78
C ASN A 448 -12.95 22.48 19.61
N LEU A 449 -13.47 21.76 18.59
CA LEU A 449 -14.25 22.34 17.49
C LEU A 449 -15.50 23.06 18.00
N LYS A 450 -16.18 22.49 18.99
CA LYS A 450 -17.34 23.15 19.63
C LYS A 450 -16.99 24.49 20.27
N THR A 451 -15.74 24.66 20.77
CA THR A 451 -15.26 25.96 21.30
C THR A 451 -15.18 27.03 20.18
N LEU A 452 -15.02 26.62 18.93
CA LEU A 452 -15.07 27.50 17.76
C LEU A 452 -16.51 27.71 17.23
N GLY A 453 -17.50 27.07 17.85
CA GLY A 453 -18.90 27.07 17.39
C GLY A 453 -19.19 26.04 16.29
N ILE A 454 -18.28 25.13 16.00
CA ILE A 454 -18.43 24.07 14.99
C ILE A 454 -19.06 22.85 15.64
N GLU A 455 -20.18 22.36 15.11
CA GLU A 455 -20.83 21.12 15.55
C GLU A 455 -20.30 19.94 14.76
N ALA A 456 -19.66 18.99 15.45
CA ALA A 456 -19.13 17.75 14.86
C ALA A 456 -19.81 16.54 15.52
N ASP A 457 -20.74 15.91 14.82
CA ASP A 457 -21.45 14.72 15.27
C ASP A 457 -20.64 13.46 14.99
N VAL A 458 -20.30 12.69 16.03
CA VAL A 458 -19.53 11.46 15.90
C VAL A 458 -20.48 10.29 15.71
N VAL A 459 -20.51 9.72 14.51
CA VAL A 459 -21.38 8.63 14.13
C VAL A 459 -20.58 7.38 13.85
N ARG A 460 -20.85 6.31 14.62
CA ARG A 460 -20.26 5.00 14.39
C ARG A 460 -21.26 4.05 13.76
N VAL A 461 -20.82 3.40 12.67
CA VAL A 461 -21.58 2.41 11.92
C VAL A 461 -20.81 1.07 11.88
N ASP A 462 -21.46 0.00 11.42
CA ASP A 462 -20.75 -1.25 11.14
C ASP A 462 -19.80 -1.13 9.95
N GLN A 463 -18.87 -2.08 9.82
CA GLN A 463 -17.83 -2.03 8.79
C GLN A 463 -18.40 -2.06 7.36
N SER A 464 -19.46 -2.83 7.12
CA SER A 464 -20.04 -2.96 5.79
C SER A 464 -20.72 -1.65 5.37
N GLN A 465 -21.46 -1.04 6.28
CA GLN A 465 -22.08 0.27 6.06
C GLN A 465 -21.02 1.37 5.88
N TYR A 466 -19.94 1.34 6.68
CA TYR A 466 -18.82 2.28 6.54
C TYR A 466 -18.23 2.20 5.13
N VAL A 467 -17.83 0.99 4.69
CA VAL A 467 -17.24 0.77 3.36
C VAL A 467 -18.17 1.25 2.24
N GLN A 468 -19.46 0.96 2.35
CA GLN A 468 -20.45 1.40 1.37
C GLN A 468 -20.56 2.93 1.33
N ARG A 469 -20.62 3.60 2.49
CA ARG A 469 -20.69 5.06 2.58
C ARG A 469 -19.44 5.72 2.00
N VAL A 470 -18.25 5.21 2.33
CA VAL A 470 -16.97 5.72 1.82
C VAL A 470 -16.87 5.56 0.30
N ARG A 471 -17.22 4.39 -0.25
CA ARG A 471 -17.22 4.13 -1.70
C ARG A 471 -18.16 5.08 -2.48
N ASN A 472 -19.27 5.45 -1.86
CA ASN A 472 -20.23 6.38 -2.46
C ASN A 472 -19.97 7.85 -2.11
N PHE A 473 -18.85 8.17 -1.45
CA PHE A 473 -18.52 9.49 -0.92
C PHE A 473 -19.60 10.09 -0.02
N ASN A 474 -20.37 9.25 0.66
CA ASN A 474 -21.44 9.66 1.57
C ASN A 474 -20.93 9.77 3.01
N PHE A 475 -20.04 10.73 3.21
CA PHE A 475 -19.47 11.13 4.50
C PHE A 475 -19.08 12.61 4.43
N ASP A 476 -18.91 13.25 5.57
CA ASP A 476 -18.38 14.60 5.66
C ASP A 476 -16.90 14.57 6.07
N MET A 477 -16.59 13.89 7.17
CA MET A 477 -15.23 13.63 7.61
C MET A 477 -15.09 12.18 8.05
N MET A 478 -13.93 11.56 7.78
CA MET A 478 -13.62 10.19 8.18
C MET A 478 -12.15 10.05 8.58
N VAL A 479 -11.77 8.90 9.13
CA VAL A 479 -10.36 8.50 9.27
C VAL A 479 -9.90 7.81 8.00
N GLY A 480 -8.80 8.26 7.44
CA GLY A 480 -8.17 7.63 6.29
C GLY A 480 -6.67 7.64 6.37
N GLY A 481 -6.03 6.86 5.53
CA GLY A 481 -4.58 6.76 5.45
C GLY A 481 -4.11 6.47 4.02
N TRP A 482 -2.93 6.97 3.70
CA TRP A 482 -2.23 6.72 2.46
C TRP A 482 -0.89 6.08 2.78
N GLY A 483 -0.63 4.93 2.21
CA GLY A 483 0.70 4.34 2.17
C GLY A 483 1.56 5.09 1.16
N GLN A 484 2.87 5.10 1.39
CA GLN A 484 3.82 5.69 0.45
C GLN A 484 4.88 4.67 0.08
N SER A 485 5.39 4.75 -1.14
CA SER A 485 6.51 3.96 -1.61
C SER A 485 7.79 4.81 -1.65
N PRO A 486 8.98 4.18 -1.67
CA PRO A 486 10.24 4.90 -1.88
C PRO A 486 10.36 5.57 -3.26
N SER A 487 9.40 5.38 -4.15
CA SER A 487 9.31 6.01 -5.47
C SER A 487 7.94 6.63 -5.64
N PRO A 488 7.82 7.95 -5.84
CA PRO A 488 6.57 8.58 -6.21
C PRO A 488 6.04 8.01 -7.53
N GLY A 489 4.77 7.69 -7.59
CA GLY A 489 4.18 7.06 -8.76
C GLY A 489 2.71 7.41 -8.97
N ASN A 490 2.11 6.81 -10.01
CA ASN A 490 0.73 7.09 -10.42
C ASN A 490 -0.35 6.56 -9.45
N GLY A 491 0.03 5.86 -8.40
CA GLY A 491 -0.86 5.36 -7.35
C GLY A 491 -1.08 6.33 -6.19
N GLN A 492 -0.60 7.56 -6.30
CA GLN A 492 -0.60 8.56 -5.22
C GLN A 492 -1.57 9.69 -5.48
#